data_5d17db7ca008b0c3d77a23c693f4a879
#
_entry.id   5d17db7ca008b0c3d77a23c693f4a879
#
_cell.length_a   1.000
_cell.length_b   1.000
_cell.length_c   1.000
_cell.angle_alpha   90.00
_cell.angle_beta   90.00
_cell.angle_gamma   90.00
#
_symmetry.space_group_name_H-M   'P 1'
#
loop_
_entity.id
_entity.type
_entity.pdbx_description
1 polymer ?
#
loop_
_entity_poly.entity_id
_entity_poly.type
_entity_poly.pdbx_seq_one_letter_code
_entity_poly.pdbx_strand_id
1 'polypeptide(L)'
;MRYIFFLLDVFIAVIIENAKRRRKMAKSVKIAVLVSGGGTNLQALINAQNKGIIKSGKISLVISNVATAYALKRAEKANIPSAVVLKKELGSQEAFEEKIVELLEKSNIDIIVLAGFMSILSENFTRRYDKRILNVHPSLIPSFCGKGFYGLRVHEAALEKGVKVTGATVHFVNEIPDGGEIIMQKAVYIREDDTPETLQKRVMKLAEWKILPASVEKVCAERKAK
;
A
#
# COMPACT_ATOMS: atom_id res chain seq x y z
N MET A 1 8.74 -29.35 -49.80
CA MET A 1 8.03 -29.80 -48.58
C MET A 1 8.69 -29.39 -47.28
N ARG A 2 10.01 -29.47 -47.08
CA ARG A 2 10.72 -29.10 -45.82
C ARG A 2 10.59 -27.62 -45.44
N TYR A 3 10.54 -26.66 -46.36
CA TYR A 3 10.42 -25.24 -46.09
C TYR A 3 9.04 -24.83 -45.53
N ILE A 4 7.97 -25.50 -45.90
CA ILE A 4 6.61 -25.21 -45.40
C ILE A 4 6.46 -25.61 -43.92
N PHE A 5 7.04 -26.74 -43.51
CA PHE A 5 7.06 -27.14 -42.10
C PHE A 5 7.87 -26.21 -41.23
N PHE A 6 9.03 -25.73 -41.71
CA PHE A 6 9.85 -24.76 -40.93
C PHE A 6 9.14 -23.43 -40.75
N LEU A 7 8.44 -22.92 -41.74
CA LEU A 7 7.65 -21.67 -41.64
C LEU A 7 6.46 -21.86 -40.66
N LEU A 8 5.83 -23.02 -40.66
CA LEU A 8 4.73 -23.32 -39.73
C LEU A 8 5.20 -23.38 -38.28
N ASP A 9 6.34 -24.03 -38.02
CA ASP A 9 6.94 -24.13 -36.68
C ASP A 9 7.33 -22.74 -36.14
N VAL A 10 7.93 -21.88 -36.97
CA VAL A 10 8.25 -20.49 -36.60
C VAL A 10 6.99 -19.68 -36.30
N PHE A 11 5.94 -19.83 -37.10
CA PHE A 11 4.66 -19.15 -36.90
C PHE A 11 3.96 -19.59 -35.61
N ILE A 12 3.95 -20.89 -35.33
CA ILE A 12 3.42 -21.48 -34.08
C ILE A 12 4.23 -20.96 -32.87
N ALA A 13 5.56 -20.94 -32.95
CA ALA A 13 6.42 -20.42 -31.89
C ALA A 13 6.13 -18.94 -31.58
N VAL A 14 5.96 -18.11 -32.63
CA VAL A 14 5.60 -16.68 -32.47
C VAL A 14 4.21 -16.50 -31.85
N ILE A 15 3.24 -17.32 -32.22
CA ILE A 15 1.89 -17.29 -31.64
C ILE A 15 1.95 -17.68 -30.16
N ILE A 16 2.68 -18.74 -29.80
CA ILE A 16 2.85 -19.19 -28.42
C ILE A 16 3.56 -18.13 -27.58
N GLU A 17 4.63 -17.54 -28.10
CA GLU A 17 5.37 -16.46 -27.43
C GLU A 17 4.47 -15.24 -27.20
N ASN A 18 3.72 -14.80 -28.23
CA ASN A 18 2.76 -13.72 -28.12
C ASN A 18 1.61 -14.04 -27.13
N ALA A 19 1.12 -15.27 -27.10
CA ALA A 19 0.11 -15.73 -26.13
C ALA A 19 0.67 -15.74 -24.70
N LYS A 20 1.92 -16.22 -24.49
CA LYS A 20 2.63 -16.14 -23.21
C LYS A 20 2.83 -14.70 -22.77
N ARG A 21 3.25 -13.81 -23.69
CA ARG A 21 3.43 -12.37 -23.45
C ARG A 21 2.11 -11.69 -23.10
N ARG A 22 1.02 -11.98 -23.81
CA ARG A 22 -0.33 -11.49 -23.48
C ARG A 22 -0.82 -12.01 -22.13
N ARG A 23 -0.55 -13.29 -21.79
CA ARG A 23 -0.90 -13.88 -20.49
C ARG A 23 -0.10 -13.29 -19.33
N LYS A 24 1.19 -12.97 -19.56
CA LYS A 24 2.04 -12.23 -18.59
C LYS A 24 1.58 -10.78 -18.43
N MET A 25 1.13 -10.13 -19.50
CA MET A 25 0.55 -8.77 -19.45
C MET A 25 -0.86 -8.73 -18.81
N ALA A 26 -1.61 -9.82 -18.86
CA ALA A 26 -2.98 -9.88 -18.33
C ALA A 26 -3.04 -10.08 -16.80
N LYS A 27 -1.98 -10.53 -16.13
CA LYS A 27 -1.99 -10.78 -14.68
C LYS A 27 -1.68 -9.47 -13.94
N SER A 28 -2.72 -8.82 -13.41
CA SER A 28 -2.54 -7.68 -12.51
C SER A 28 -1.88 -8.11 -11.20
N VAL A 29 -1.00 -7.25 -10.65
CA VAL A 29 -0.40 -7.43 -9.32
C VAL A 29 -1.50 -7.36 -8.27
N LYS A 30 -1.61 -8.37 -7.40
CA LYS A 30 -2.62 -8.42 -6.35
C LYS A 30 -2.16 -7.65 -5.12
N ILE A 31 -3.00 -6.75 -4.66
CA ILE A 31 -2.71 -5.84 -3.55
C ILE A 31 -3.59 -6.20 -2.36
N ALA A 32 -2.99 -6.36 -1.18
CA ALA A 32 -3.70 -6.31 0.09
C ALA A 32 -3.51 -4.94 0.74
N VAL A 33 -4.58 -4.41 1.35
CA VAL A 33 -4.53 -3.17 2.11
C VAL A 33 -4.85 -3.46 3.57
N LEU A 34 -3.90 -3.16 4.46
CA LEU A 34 -4.05 -3.33 5.91
C LEU A 34 -4.49 -1.99 6.53
N VAL A 35 -5.50 -2.06 7.40
CA VAL A 35 -6.19 -0.88 7.95
C VAL A 35 -6.52 -1.06 9.42
N SER A 36 -6.70 0.05 10.18
CA SER A 36 -7.15 0.00 11.58
C SER A 36 -8.35 0.91 11.89
N GLY A 37 -8.73 1.81 10.99
CA GLY A 37 -9.71 2.85 11.31
C GLY A 37 -10.61 3.28 10.15
N GLY A 38 -10.70 4.60 9.92
CA GLY A 38 -11.63 5.22 8.96
C GLY A 38 -11.39 4.86 7.49
N GLY A 39 -10.17 4.46 7.10
CA GLY A 39 -9.84 3.98 5.76
C GLY A 39 -9.87 5.04 4.68
N THR A 40 -9.49 6.28 4.97
CA THR A 40 -9.45 7.37 3.98
C THR A 40 -8.40 7.11 2.90
N ASN A 41 -7.25 6.56 3.27
CA ASN A 41 -6.21 6.13 2.34
C ASN A 41 -6.64 4.90 1.51
N LEU A 42 -7.36 3.94 2.11
CA LEU A 42 -8.01 2.85 1.35
C LEU A 42 -8.99 3.43 0.31
N GLN A 43 -9.81 4.41 0.69
CA GLN A 43 -10.73 5.05 -0.26
C GLN A 43 -9.99 5.74 -1.41
N ALA A 44 -8.87 6.40 -1.12
CA ALA A 44 -8.04 7.02 -2.15
C ALA A 44 -7.49 5.98 -3.14
N LEU A 45 -7.05 4.82 -2.65
CA LEU A 45 -6.61 3.69 -3.50
C LEU A 45 -7.76 3.13 -4.35
N ILE A 46 -8.94 2.91 -3.77
CA ILE A 46 -10.14 2.44 -4.49
C ILE A 46 -10.51 3.43 -5.60
N ASN A 47 -10.56 4.72 -5.27
CA ASN A 47 -10.86 5.76 -6.25
C ASN A 47 -9.84 5.82 -7.39
N ALA A 48 -8.56 5.64 -7.06
CA ALA A 48 -7.47 5.62 -8.04
C ALA A 48 -7.53 4.40 -8.96
N GLN A 49 -7.88 3.24 -8.41
CA GLN A 49 -8.12 2.03 -9.21
C GLN A 49 -9.29 2.23 -10.18
N ASN A 50 -10.41 2.75 -9.70
CA ASN A 50 -11.60 2.99 -10.52
C ASN A 50 -11.37 4.04 -11.63
N LYS A 51 -10.48 5.01 -11.38
CA LYS A 51 -10.07 6.04 -12.37
C LYS A 51 -8.96 5.56 -13.31
N GLY A 52 -8.49 4.32 -13.18
CA GLY A 52 -7.40 3.79 -13.99
C GLY A 52 -6.04 4.44 -13.72
N ILE A 53 -5.84 5.05 -12.55
CA ILE A 53 -4.52 5.52 -12.08
C ILE A 53 -3.68 4.32 -11.67
N ILE A 54 -4.26 3.37 -10.93
CA ILE A 54 -3.66 2.06 -10.66
C ILE A 54 -4.07 1.12 -11.79
N LYS A 55 -3.16 0.85 -12.73
CA LYS A 55 -3.38 0.03 -13.93
C LYS A 55 -2.72 -1.34 -13.82
N SER A 56 -1.59 -1.39 -13.13
CA SER A 56 -0.74 -2.59 -13.03
C SER A 56 -1.13 -3.49 -11.87
N GLY A 57 -1.87 -2.94 -10.88
CA GLY A 57 -2.33 -3.63 -9.68
C GLY A 57 -3.85 -3.67 -9.55
N LYS A 58 -4.33 -4.60 -8.70
CA LYS A 58 -5.73 -4.70 -8.29
C LYS A 58 -5.81 -4.93 -6.78
N ILE A 59 -6.60 -4.12 -6.08
CA ILE A 59 -6.90 -4.35 -4.66
C ILE A 59 -7.76 -5.61 -4.57
N SER A 60 -7.21 -6.65 -3.95
CA SER A 60 -7.80 -7.99 -3.92
C SER A 60 -8.20 -8.43 -2.51
N LEU A 61 -7.71 -7.74 -1.48
CA LEU A 61 -7.99 -8.06 -0.08
C LEU A 61 -7.84 -6.80 0.78
N VAL A 62 -8.71 -6.64 1.77
CA VAL A 62 -8.56 -5.69 2.87
C VAL A 62 -8.50 -6.45 4.18
N ILE A 63 -7.49 -6.19 5.02
CA ILE A 63 -7.37 -6.80 6.34
C ILE A 63 -7.43 -5.70 7.40
N SER A 64 -8.30 -5.87 8.40
CA SER A 64 -8.37 -4.95 9.53
C SER A 64 -7.99 -5.67 10.83
N ASN A 65 -7.21 -5.00 11.69
CA ASN A 65 -6.96 -5.45 13.06
C ASN A 65 -7.98 -4.88 14.08
N VAL A 66 -9.03 -4.22 13.58
CA VAL A 66 -10.14 -3.65 14.37
C VAL A 66 -11.46 -4.05 13.73
N ALA A 67 -12.30 -4.77 14.46
CA ALA A 67 -13.57 -5.30 13.94
C ALA A 67 -14.56 -4.20 13.51
N THR A 68 -14.52 -3.05 14.18
CA THR A 68 -15.42 -1.91 13.93
C THR A 68 -14.87 -0.88 12.97
N ALA A 69 -13.73 -1.16 12.32
CA ALA A 69 -13.08 -0.23 11.40
C ALA A 69 -14.01 0.14 10.22
N TYR A 70 -14.26 1.43 10.02
CA TYR A 70 -15.11 1.90 8.91
C TYR A 70 -14.52 1.56 7.53
N ALA A 71 -13.21 1.30 7.48
CA ALA A 71 -12.53 0.80 6.29
C ALA A 71 -13.17 -0.49 5.73
N LEU A 72 -13.70 -1.38 6.59
CA LEU A 72 -14.39 -2.60 6.18
C LEU A 72 -15.66 -2.29 5.37
N LYS A 73 -16.44 -1.27 5.80
CA LYS A 73 -17.61 -0.80 5.05
C LYS A 73 -17.23 -0.21 3.69
N ARG A 74 -16.04 0.39 3.57
CA ARG A 74 -15.53 0.89 2.28
C ARG A 74 -15.15 -0.26 1.34
N ALA A 75 -14.52 -1.31 1.88
CA ALA A 75 -14.20 -2.52 1.14
C ALA A 75 -15.47 -3.22 0.62
N GLU A 76 -16.46 -3.39 1.49
CA GLU A 76 -17.77 -3.96 1.14
C GLU A 76 -18.45 -3.19 0.00
N LYS A 77 -18.56 -1.85 0.11
CA LYS A 77 -19.14 -0.99 -0.94
C LYS A 77 -18.40 -1.07 -2.27
N ALA A 78 -17.12 -1.40 -2.23
CA ALA A 78 -16.29 -1.57 -3.43
C ALA A 78 -16.22 -3.03 -3.91
N ASN A 79 -16.99 -3.95 -3.30
CA ASN A 79 -16.97 -5.39 -3.57
C ASN A 79 -15.55 -5.99 -3.47
N ILE A 80 -14.76 -5.51 -2.49
CA ILE A 80 -13.42 -6.04 -2.20
C ILE A 80 -13.53 -6.98 -0.99
N PRO A 81 -13.08 -8.23 -1.12
CA PRO A 81 -13.01 -9.17 0.01
C PRO A 81 -12.29 -8.56 1.21
N SER A 82 -12.82 -8.78 2.41
CA SER A 82 -12.18 -8.28 3.63
C SER A 82 -12.16 -9.33 4.72
N ALA A 83 -11.18 -9.21 5.62
CA ALA A 83 -11.03 -10.06 6.80
C ALA A 83 -10.70 -9.21 8.03
N VAL A 84 -11.06 -9.72 9.21
CA VAL A 84 -10.69 -9.14 10.50
C VAL A 84 -9.73 -10.10 11.18
N VAL A 85 -8.61 -9.58 11.69
CA VAL A 85 -7.61 -10.34 12.44
C VAL A 85 -7.32 -9.58 13.73
N LEU A 86 -7.80 -10.06 14.84
CA LEU A 86 -7.70 -9.40 16.13
C LEU A 86 -6.55 -9.99 16.96
N LYS A 87 -5.50 -9.19 17.20
CA LYS A 87 -4.34 -9.63 17.99
C LYS A 87 -4.74 -10.16 19.38
N LYS A 88 -5.71 -9.50 20.04
CA LYS A 88 -6.19 -9.90 21.36
C LYS A 88 -6.82 -11.30 21.42
N GLU A 89 -7.33 -11.81 20.28
CA GLU A 89 -7.94 -13.14 20.21
C GLU A 89 -6.91 -14.23 19.93
N LEU A 90 -5.77 -13.85 19.35
CA LEU A 90 -4.71 -14.78 18.95
C LEU A 90 -3.58 -14.89 20.00
N GLY A 91 -3.57 -14.00 21.00
CA GLY A 91 -2.73 -14.09 22.19
C GLY A 91 -1.28 -13.65 22.00
N SER A 92 -0.69 -13.76 20.79
CA SER A 92 0.69 -13.36 20.55
C SER A 92 0.84 -12.54 19.26
N GLN A 93 1.98 -11.88 19.09
CA GLN A 93 2.34 -11.17 17.87
C GLN A 93 2.54 -12.16 16.70
N GLU A 94 3.19 -13.27 16.98
CA GLU A 94 3.49 -14.32 16.01
C GLU A 94 2.22 -14.93 15.45
N ALA A 95 1.28 -15.34 16.32
CA ALA A 95 0.00 -15.91 15.89
C ALA A 95 -0.85 -14.91 15.10
N PHE A 96 -0.79 -13.61 15.48
CA PHE A 96 -1.45 -12.53 14.75
C PHE A 96 -0.87 -12.37 13.35
N GLU A 97 0.44 -12.35 13.22
CA GLU A 97 1.11 -12.19 11.93
C GLU A 97 0.97 -13.43 11.04
N GLU A 98 1.07 -14.64 11.61
CA GLU A 98 0.83 -15.88 10.86
C GLU A 98 -0.59 -15.94 10.30
N LYS A 99 -1.59 -15.43 11.05
CA LYS A 99 -2.96 -15.35 10.51
C LYS A 99 -3.07 -14.36 9.34
N ILE A 100 -2.36 -13.26 9.39
CA ILE A 100 -2.28 -12.32 8.27
C ILE A 100 -1.58 -13.00 7.08
N VAL A 101 -0.47 -13.69 7.31
CA VAL A 101 0.28 -14.42 6.28
C VAL A 101 -0.60 -15.45 5.58
N GLU A 102 -1.34 -16.27 6.34
CA GLU A 102 -2.29 -17.26 5.78
C GLU A 102 -3.28 -16.60 4.79
N LEU A 103 -3.84 -15.45 5.17
CA LEU A 103 -4.79 -14.72 4.33
C LEU A 103 -4.13 -14.14 3.07
N LEU A 104 -2.91 -13.61 3.20
CA LEU A 104 -2.13 -13.07 2.10
C LEU A 104 -1.77 -14.17 1.08
N GLU A 105 -1.33 -15.33 1.54
CA GLU A 105 -0.96 -16.46 0.71
C GLU A 105 -2.17 -17.09 0.02
N LYS A 106 -3.25 -17.35 0.76
CA LYS A 106 -4.52 -17.84 0.22
C LYS A 106 -5.05 -16.95 -0.91
N SER A 107 -4.86 -15.65 -0.79
CA SER A 107 -5.28 -14.66 -1.78
C SER A 107 -4.25 -14.44 -2.89
N ASN A 108 -3.06 -15.06 -2.79
CA ASN A 108 -1.90 -14.86 -3.68
C ASN A 108 -1.52 -13.38 -3.80
N ILE A 109 -1.35 -12.70 -2.67
CA ILE A 109 -1.02 -11.27 -2.61
C ILE A 109 0.44 -11.03 -3.00
N ASP A 110 0.65 -10.07 -3.88
CA ASP A 110 1.98 -9.66 -4.35
C ASP A 110 2.53 -8.47 -3.56
N ILE A 111 1.68 -7.49 -3.23
CA ILE A 111 2.03 -6.22 -2.57
C ILE A 111 1.10 -5.99 -1.39
N ILE A 112 1.65 -5.48 -0.31
CA ILE A 112 0.93 -5.08 0.91
C ILE A 112 1.01 -3.56 1.04
N VAL A 113 -0.09 -2.90 1.35
CA VAL A 113 -0.14 -1.46 1.61
C VAL A 113 -0.67 -1.23 3.02
N LEU A 114 0.11 -0.57 3.85
CA LEU A 114 -0.33 -0.11 5.17
C LEU A 114 -1.03 1.26 4.98
N ALA A 115 -2.33 1.29 5.20
CA ALA A 115 -3.17 2.47 5.02
C ALA A 115 -3.80 2.90 6.35
N GLY A 116 -2.99 3.43 7.24
CA GLY A 116 -3.39 3.71 8.62
C GLY A 116 -3.53 2.42 9.44
N PHE A 117 -2.60 1.50 9.28
CA PHE A 117 -2.49 0.29 10.07
C PHE A 117 -1.65 0.55 11.31
N MET A 118 -2.25 0.41 12.49
CA MET A 118 -1.68 0.87 13.76
C MET A 118 -0.88 -0.20 14.52
N SER A 119 -0.78 -1.42 14.00
CA SER A 119 0.10 -2.45 14.58
C SER A 119 1.48 -2.40 13.98
N ILE A 120 2.49 -2.42 14.83
CA ILE A 120 3.89 -2.60 14.40
C ILE A 120 4.05 -4.06 13.99
N LEU A 121 4.65 -4.26 12.82
CA LEU A 121 4.97 -5.58 12.26
C LEU A 121 6.36 -6.01 12.75
N SER A 122 6.53 -7.29 13.02
CA SER A 122 7.82 -7.85 13.44
C SER A 122 8.86 -7.83 12.32
N GLU A 123 10.12 -7.96 12.70
CA GLU A 123 11.24 -8.12 11.77
C GLU A 123 11.04 -9.36 10.86
N ASN A 124 10.57 -10.47 11.42
CA ASN A 124 10.30 -11.69 10.66
C ASN A 124 9.24 -11.46 9.57
N PHE A 125 8.18 -10.74 9.89
CA PHE A 125 7.14 -10.40 8.92
C PHE A 125 7.68 -9.47 7.84
N THR A 126 8.41 -8.42 8.21
CA THR A 126 8.92 -7.43 7.24
C THR A 126 9.95 -8.04 6.32
N ARG A 127 10.85 -8.92 6.81
CA ARG A 127 11.81 -9.66 6.00
C ARG A 127 11.16 -10.64 5.02
N ARG A 128 10.09 -11.34 5.44
CA ARG A 128 9.32 -12.25 4.55
C ARG A 128 8.73 -11.51 3.34
N TYR A 129 8.40 -10.24 3.52
CA TYR A 129 7.82 -9.38 2.49
C TYR A 129 8.73 -8.22 2.10
N ASP A 130 10.04 -8.42 2.11
CA ASP A 130 11.02 -7.39 1.73
C ASP A 130 10.66 -6.74 0.39
N LYS A 131 10.69 -5.39 0.36
CA LYS A 131 10.29 -4.56 -0.79
C LYS A 131 8.90 -4.88 -1.37
N ARG A 132 8.00 -5.42 -0.51
CA ARG A 132 6.61 -5.73 -0.86
C ARG A 132 5.60 -5.02 0.03
N ILE A 133 6.04 -4.36 1.10
CA ILE A 133 5.17 -3.62 2.02
C ILE A 133 5.43 -2.13 1.81
N LEU A 134 4.36 -1.37 1.50
CA LEU A 134 4.39 0.08 1.39
C LEU A 134 3.65 0.69 2.57
N ASN A 135 4.18 1.78 3.12
CA ASN A 135 3.50 2.61 4.11
C ASN A 135 3.42 4.05 3.64
N VAL A 136 2.37 4.75 4.03
CA VAL A 136 2.28 6.22 3.92
C VAL A 136 2.38 6.83 5.30
N HIS A 137 3.38 7.68 5.50
CA HIS A 137 3.62 8.43 6.72
C HIS A 137 3.33 9.92 6.49
N PRO A 138 2.59 10.61 7.38
CA PRO A 138 2.11 11.97 7.15
C PRO A 138 3.14 13.05 7.49
N SER A 139 4.42 12.81 7.19
CA SER A 139 5.51 13.81 7.26
C SER A 139 6.50 13.62 6.11
N LEU A 140 7.44 14.56 6.00
CA LEU A 140 8.62 14.41 5.15
C LEU A 140 9.73 13.72 5.95
N ILE A 141 9.82 12.38 5.86
CA ILE A 141 10.89 11.61 6.49
C ILE A 141 12.26 12.18 6.07
N PRO A 142 13.21 12.38 6.99
CA PRO A 142 13.29 11.83 8.34
C PRO A 142 12.67 12.69 9.46
N SER A 143 11.94 13.75 9.16
CA SER A 143 11.32 14.60 10.17
C SER A 143 10.02 14.00 10.69
N PHE A 144 9.77 14.10 12.02
CA PHE A 144 8.52 13.69 12.67
C PHE A 144 8.08 12.28 12.32
N CYS A 145 9.01 11.32 12.38
CA CYS A 145 8.79 9.91 12.05
C CYS A 145 9.38 8.98 13.13
N GLY A 146 9.10 7.67 13.01
CA GLY A 146 9.55 6.67 13.96
C GLY A 146 8.62 6.48 15.15
N LYS A 147 9.15 5.86 16.22
CA LYS A 147 8.37 5.47 17.39
C LYS A 147 7.70 6.70 18.04
N GLY A 148 6.37 6.65 18.18
CA GLY A 148 5.57 7.71 18.82
C GLY A 148 4.96 8.70 17.84
N PHE A 149 5.41 8.78 16.60
CA PHE A 149 4.87 9.67 15.57
C PHE A 149 3.82 8.94 14.71
N TYR A 150 2.55 9.14 15.03
CA TYR A 150 1.42 8.59 14.28
C TYR A 150 0.17 9.47 14.40
N GLY A 151 -0.70 9.38 13.41
CA GLY A 151 -1.99 10.09 13.41
C GLY A 151 -1.82 11.60 13.60
N LEU A 152 -2.55 12.17 14.57
CA LEU A 152 -2.56 13.62 14.81
C LEU A 152 -1.24 14.11 15.41
N ARG A 153 -0.54 13.27 16.19
CA ARG A 153 0.73 13.63 16.87
C ARG A 153 1.81 14.13 15.92
N VAL A 154 1.83 13.66 14.68
CA VAL A 154 2.79 14.12 13.66
C VAL A 154 2.55 15.59 13.34
N HIS A 155 1.30 15.99 13.23
CA HIS A 155 0.91 17.37 12.88
C HIS A 155 1.05 18.30 14.08
N GLU A 156 0.74 17.82 15.30
CA GLU A 156 1.00 18.52 16.55
C GLU A 156 2.48 18.88 16.67
N ALA A 157 3.37 17.89 16.52
CA ALA A 157 4.81 18.09 16.60
C ALA A 157 5.36 19.03 15.51
N ALA A 158 4.81 18.97 14.29
CA ALA A 158 5.21 19.88 13.22
C ALA A 158 4.83 21.34 13.52
N LEU A 159 3.63 21.56 14.07
CA LEU A 159 3.16 22.89 14.46
C LEU A 159 3.94 23.42 15.68
N GLU A 160 4.15 22.60 16.71
CA GLU A 160 4.92 22.94 17.90
C GLU A 160 6.35 23.32 17.54
N LYS A 161 6.98 22.58 16.62
CA LYS A 161 8.34 22.90 16.14
C LYS A 161 8.39 24.17 15.29
N GLY A 162 7.27 24.66 14.78
CA GLY A 162 7.16 25.85 13.96
C GLY A 162 7.73 25.72 12.55
N VAL A 163 7.82 24.48 12.00
CA VAL A 163 8.26 24.26 10.61
C VAL A 163 7.27 24.88 9.64
N LYS A 164 7.75 25.39 8.52
CA LYS A 164 6.90 26.03 7.49
C LYS A 164 6.43 25.08 6.42
N VAL A 165 7.07 23.90 6.33
CA VAL A 165 6.77 22.85 5.34
C VAL A 165 6.72 21.51 6.04
N THR A 166 5.68 20.76 5.78
CA THR A 166 5.50 19.35 6.11
C THR A 166 5.11 18.58 4.84
N GLY A 167 4.51 17.42 4.95
CA GLY A 167 4.05 16.66 3.78
C GLY A 167 3.72 15.23 4.10
N ALA A 168 3.91 14.37 3.11
CA ALA A 168 3.79 12.93 3.28
C ALA A 168 4.90 12.19 2.55
N THR A 169 5.23 11.02 3.04
CA THR A 169 6.20 10.09 2.48
C THR A 169 5.57 8.72 2.27
N VAL A 170 5.75 8.15 1.09
CA VAL A 170 5.52 6.71 0.86
C VAL A 170 6.87 6.03 0.79
N HIS A 171 7.05 4.98 1.56
CA HIS A 171 8.28 4.23 1.67
C HIS A 171 8.02 2.73 1.75
N PHE A 172 9.05 1.91 1.46
CA PHE A 172 9.01 0.50 1.81
C PHE A 172 9.15 0.33 3.32
N VAL A 173 8.50 -0.70 3.85
CA VAL A 173 8.58 -1.03 5.28
C VAL A 173 9.68 -2.06 5.51
N ASN A 174 10.51 -1.80 6.50
CA ASN A 174 11.51 -2.71 7.05
C ASN A 174 11.32 -2.84 8.58
N GLU A 175 12.29 -3.40 9.28
CA GLU A 175 12.28 -3.58 10.74
C GLU A 175 12.37 -2.27 11.55
N ILE A 176 12.82 -1.19 10.92
CA ILE A 176 12.94 0.13 11.55
C ILE A 176 11.66 0.92 11.26
N PRO A 177 10.90 1.38 12.27
CA PRO A 177 9.72 2.21 12.05
C PRO A 177 10.06 3.44 11.19
N ASP A 178 9.36 3.56 10.06
CA ASP A 178 9.53 4.60 9.04
C ASP A 178 10.94 4.68 8.42
N GLY A 179 11.78 3.63 8.59
CA GLY A 179 13.20 3.63 8.20
C GLY A 179 13.51 3.04 6.82
N GLY A 180 12.52 2.54 6.10
CA GLY A 180 12.73 1.91 4.81
C GLY A 180 12.91 2.89 3.64
N GLU A 181 13.33 2.35 2.49
CA GLU A 181 13.60 3.12 1.28
C GLU A 181 12.40 3.97 0.83
N ILE A 182 12.62 5.27 0.63
CA ILE A 182 11.60 6.21 0.21
C ILE A 182 11.25 6.00 -1.27
N ILE A 183 9.95 5.86 -1.56
CA ILE A 183 9.43 5.71 -2.93
C ILE A 183 9.02 7.07 -3.50
N MET A 184 8.32 7.88 -2.69
CA MET A 184 7.82 9.20 -3.10
C MET A 184 7.55 10.10 -1.91
N GLN A 185 7.81 11.38 -2.07
CA GLN A 185 7.47 12.42 -1.10
C GLN A 185 6.73 13.57 -1.76
N LYS A 186 5.89 14.25 -0.98
CA LYS A 186 5.19 15.45 -1.42
C LYS A 186 5.09 16.46 -0.28
N ALA A 187 5.63 17.65 -0.53
CA ALA A 187 5.58 18.77 0.41
C ALA A 187 4.20 19.45 0.46
N VAL A 188 3.87 19.95 1.64
CA VAL A 188 2.68 20.75 1.94
C VAL A 188 3.08 21.91 2.84
N TYR A 189 2.73 23.13 2.47
CA TYR A 189 2.98 24.32 3.29
C TYR A 189 2.02 24.39 4.47
N ILE A 190 2.56 24.73 5.64
CA ILE A 190 1.80 25.01 6.87
C ILE A 190 1.31 26.45 6.80
N ARG A 191 0.07 26.68 7.22
CA ARG A 191 -0.54 28.01 7.30
C ARG A 191 -0.50 28.52 8.75
N GLU A 192 -0.58 29.81 8.92
CA GLU A 192 -0.52 30.44 10.26
C GLU A 192 -1.72 30.07 11.14
N ASP A 193 -2.87 29.82 10.52
CA ASP A 193 -4.13 29.44 11.18
C ASP A 193 -4.33 27.92 11.31
N ASP A 194 -3.32 27.09 11.00
CA ASP A 194 -3.48 25.66 11.10
C ASP A 194 -3.61 25.14 12.53
N THR A 195 -4.62 24.32 12.74
CA THR A 195 -4.67 23.38 13.84
C THR A 195 -4.12 22.02 13.39
N PRO A 196 -3.78 21.10 14.30
CA PRO A 196 -3.39 19.74 13.92
C PRO A 196 -4.38 19.07 12.98
N GLU A 197 -5.68 19.23 13.21
CA GLU A 197 -6.76 18.63 12.42
C GLU A 197 -6.88 19.24 11.03
N THR A 198 -6.72 20.57 10.91
CA THR A 198 -6.77 21.25 9.60
C THR A 198 -5.55 20.91 8.76
N LEU A 199 -4.38 20.85 9.40
CA LEU A 199 -3.14 20.44 8.76
C LEU A 199 -3.21 18.97 8.31
N GLN A 200 -3.69 18.05 9.18
CA GLN A 200 -3.89 16.65 8.85
C GLN A 200 -4.77 16.50 7.60
N LYS A 201 -5.94 17.13 7.59
CA LYS A 201 -6.87 17.06 6.44
C LYS A 201 -6.22 17.58 5.16
N ARG A 202 -5.40 18.63 5.26
CA ARG A 202 -4.70 19.21 4.12
C ARG A 202 -3.60 18.28 3.61
N VAL A 203 -2.77 17.72 4.51
CA VAL A 203 -1.73 16.75 4.15
C VAL A 203 -2.36 15.52 3.49
N MET A 204 -3.43 14.96 4.05
CA MET A 204 -4.17 13.86 3.44
C MET A 204 -4.61 14.20 2.02
N LYS A 205 -5.28 15.35 1.83
CA LYS A 205 -5.85 15.75 0.54
C LYS A 205 -4.80 16.12 -0.51
N LEU A 206 -3.76 16.85 -0.11
CA LEU A 206 -2.78 17.41 -1.04
C LEU A 206 -1.58 16.50 -1.27
N ALA A 207 -1.24 15.62 -0.32
CA ALA A 207 -0.11 14.71 -0.40
C ALA A 207 -0.51 13.24 -0.37
N GLU A 208 -0.98 12.68 0.74
CA GLU A 208 -1.18 11.24 0.91
C GLU A 208 -2.05 10.61 -0.20
N TRP A 209 -3.24 11.15 -0.45
CA TRP A 209 -4.18 10.62 -1.44
C TRP A 209 -3.72 10.75 -2.89
N LYS A 210 -2.58 11.42 -3.11
CA LYS A 210 -1.95 11.57 -4.43
C LYS A 210 -0.76 10.64 -4.57
N ILE A 211 0.16 10.70 -3.61
CA ILE A 211 1.42 9.95 -3.72
C ILE A 211 1.24 8.47 -3.41
N LEU A 212 0.31 8.08 -2.51
CA LEU A 212 0.11 6.68 -2.20
C LEU A 212 -0.37 5.88 -3.42
N PRO A 213 -1.43 6.28 -4.15
CA PRO A 213 -1.81 5.59 -5.38
C PRO A 213 -0.72 5.60 -6.45
N ALA A 214 -0.01 6.71 -6.61
CA ALA A 214 1.08 6.82 -7.59
C ALA A 214 2.25 5.88 -7.26
N SER A 215 2.62 5.77 -5.97
CA SER A 215 3.64 4.84 -5.50
C SER A 215 3.22 3.38 -5.67
N VAL A 216 1.97 3.06 -5.38
CA VAL A 216 1.42 1.71 -5.58
C VAL A 216 1.46 1.35 -7.06
N GLU A 217 1.04 2.23 -7.97
CA GLU A 217 1.15 1.98 -9.42
C GLU A 217 2.60 1.78 -9.85
N LYS A 218 3.53 2.65 -9.41
CA LYS A 218 4.96 2.53 -9.73
C LYS A 218 5.49 1.15 -9.35
N VAL A 219 5.29 0.73 -8.10
CA VAL A 219 5.80 -0.56 -7.59
C VAL A 219 5.13 -1.75 -8.30
N CYS A 220 3.81 -1.67 -8.57
CA CYS A 220 3.11 -2.69 -9.33
C CYS A 220 3.61 -2.81 -10.77
N ALA A 221 3.87 -1.69 -11.44
CA ALA A 221 4.39 -1.67 -12.80
C ALA A 221 5.80 -2.28 -12.88
N GLU A 222 6.68 -1.90 -11.97
CA GLU A 222 8.04 -2.47 -11.85
C GLU A 222 8.01 -3.98 -11.58
N ARG A 223 7.09 -4.45 -10.73
CA ARG A 223 6.93 -5.88 -10.41
C ARG A 223 6.35 -6.67 -11.57
N LYS A 224 5.48 -6.07 -12.35
CA LYS A 224 4.87 -6.69 -13.54
C LYS A 224 5.88 -6.84 -14.69
N ALA A 225 6.91 -6.00 -14.72
CA ALA A 225 7.95 -6.01 -15.74
C ALA A 225 9.00 -7.12 -15.51
N LYS A 226 9.14 -7.60 -14.26
CA LYS A 226 10.01 -8.73 -13.88
C LYS A 226 9.31 -10.07 -14.15
#